data_6ae532c73af505441e3aea60dda77ac0
#
_entry.id   6ae532c73af505441e3aea60dda77ac0
#
_cell.length_a   1.000
_cell.length_b   1.000
_cell.length_c   1.000
_cell.angle_alpha   90.00
_cell.angle_beta   90.00
_cell.angle_gamma   90.00
#
_symmetry.space_group_name_H-M   'P 1'
#
loop_
_entity.id
_entity.type
_entity.pdbx_description
1 polymer ?
#
loop_
_entity_poly.entity_id
_entity_poly.type
_entity_poly.pdbx_seq_one_letter_code
_entity_poly.pdbx_strand_id
1 'polypeptide(L)'
;MTILVDTNIILDIFMDRKPYAEEAKTIMEKCVDGEIIGYLAAHTIPNLFYILRKAYSQKERRMLIRNLCDVFRISDLNAEKIISAVEKEHFADFEDCLQEECAVEVLADYIVTRNPDDYRMSRIKVITPGDFVKLL
;
A
#
# COMPACT_ATOMS: atom_id res chain seq x y z
N MET A 1 10.45 -0.34 12.22
CA MET A 1 9.13 -0.90 11.87
C MET A 1 8.97 -0.91 10.36
N THR A 2 8.47 -2.01 9.82
CA THR A 2 8.24 -2.19 8.39
C THR A 2 6.75 -2.34 8.13
N ILE A 3 6.22 -1.62 7.15
CA ILE A 3 4.81 -1.68 6.78
C ILE A 3 4.63 -1.89 5.28
N LEU A 4 3.53 -2.54 4.90
CA LEU A 4 3.03 -2.51 3.53
C LEU A 4 1.83 -1.57 3.51
N VAL A 5 1.81 -0.65 2.55
CA VAL A 5 0.76 0.37 2.44
C VAL A 5 -0.16 0.02 1.27
N ASP A 6 -1.45 -0.08 1.55
CA ASP A 6 -2.46 -0.37 0.53
C ASP A 6 -2.60 0.80 -0.46
N THR A 7 -2.95 0.48 -1.69
CA THR A 7 -3.11 1.43 -2.80
C THR A 7 -3.98 2.64 -2.43
N ASN A 8 -5.09 2.41 -1.73
CA ASN A 8 -6.01 3.49 -1.37
C ASN A 8 -5.39 4.55 -0.47
N ILE A 9 -4.41 4.20 0.36
CA ILE A 9 -3.72 5.16 1.21
C ILE A 9 -2.96 6.17 0.35
N ILE A 10 -2.28 5.72 -0.69
CA ILE A 10 -1.55 6.59 -1.61
C ILE A 10 -2.52 7.46 -2.41
N LEU A 11 -3.64 6.90 -2.86
CA LEU A 11 -4.68 7.66 -3.55
C LEU A 11 -5.27 8.76 -2.66
N ASP A 12 -5.47 8.48 -1.37
CA ASP A 12 -5.97 9.46 -0.42
C ASP A 12 -5.05 10.68 -0.33
N ILE A 13 -3.75 10.47 -0.43
CA ILE A 13 -2.77 11.56 -0.42
C ILE A 13 -2.87 12.38 -1.70
N PHE A 14 -2.77 11.74 -2.86
CA PHE A 14 -2.67 12.44 -4.14
C PHE A 14 -4.00 13.05 -4.59
N MET A 15 -5.12 12.52 -4.15
CA MET A 15 -6.45 13.04 -4.47
C MET A 15 -7.05 13.85 -3.31
N ASP A 16 -6.29 14.06 -2.24
CA ASP A 16 -6.68 14.81 -1.04
C ASP A 16 -8.06 14.40 -0.53
N ARG A 17 -8.27 13.11 -0.37
CA ARG A 17 -9.55 12.55 0.08
C ARG A 17 -9.74 12.74 1.56
N LYS A 18 -10.71 13.56 1.94
CA LYS A 18 -11.03 13.79 3.35
C LYS A 18 -12.04 12.75 3.85
N PRO A 19 -11.92 12.32 5.10
CA PRO A 19 -10.99 12.74 6.17
C PRO A 19 -9.67 11.97 6.18
N TYR A 20 -9.40 11.13 5.19
CA TYR A 20 -8.31 10.14 5.21
C TYR A 20 -6.93 10.72 4.89
N ALA A 21 -6.89 11.81 4.13
CA ALA A 21 -5.64 12.36 3.60
C ALA A 21 -4.63 12.74 4.68
N GLU A 22 -5.07 13.30 5.80
CA GLU A 22 -4.16 13.78 6.86
C GLU A 22 -3.38 12.64 7.50
N GLU A 23 -4.06 11.56 7.86
CA GLU A 23 -3.42 10.39 8.46
C GLU A 23 -2.47 9.71 7.47
N ALA A 24 -2.90 9.60 6.20
CA ALA A 24 -2.08 9.04 5.14
C ALA A 24 -0.80 9.87 4.92
N LYS A 25 -0.89 11.19 4.93
CA LYS A 25 0.26 12.10 4.82
C LYS A 25 1.23 11.92 5.98
N THR A 26 0.71 11.79 7.20
CA THR A 26 1.54 11.55 8.39
C THR A 26 2.36 10.27 8.23
N ILE A 27 1.74 9.20 7.75
CA ILE A 27 2.43 7.93 7.51
C ILE A 27 3.52 8.11 6.44
N MET A 28 3.21 8.80 5.35
CA MET A 28 4.19 9.08 4.29
C MET A 28 5.38 9.88 4.83
N GLU A 29 5.13 10.91 5.63
CA GLU A 29 6.19 11.72 6.24
C GLU A 29 7.13 10.87 7.08
N LYS A 30 6.61 9.93 7.86
CA LYS A 30 7.42 9.01 8.64
C LYS A 30 8.27 8.09 7.76
N CYS A 31 7.78 7.71 6.61
CA CYS A 31 8.56 6.96 5.63
C CYS A 31 9.65 7.83 4.99
N VAL A 32 9.33 9.10 4.67
CA VAL A 32 10.31 10.06 4.14
C VAL A 32 11.45 10.28 5.13
N ASP A 33 11.13 10.42 6.42
CA ASP A 33 12.11 10.67 7.47
C ASP A 33 12.95 9.43 7.84
N GLY A 34 12.58 8.27 7.29
CA GLY A 34 13.27 7.02 7.57
C GLY A 34 12.94 6.39 8.93
N GLU A 35 11.96 6.93 9.64
CA GLU A 35 11.50 6.36 10.90
C GLU A 35 10.78 5.02 10.69
N ILE A 36 10.14 4.87 9.52
CA ILE A 36 9.41 3.68 9.12
C ILE A 36 9.91 3.25 7.75
N ILE A 37 10.06 1.95 7.56
CA ILE A 37 10.33 1.37 6.24
C ILE A 37 8.98 1.04 5.62
N GLY A 38 8.60 1.79 4.59
CA GLY A 38 7.35 1.57 3.87
C GLY A 38 7.57 0.83 2.57
N TYR A 39 6.72 -0.14 2.32
CA TYR A 39 6.67 -0.91 1.07
C TYR A 39 5.36 -0.69 0.35
N LEU A 40 5.41 -0.65 -0.98
CA LEU A 40 4.26 -0.79 -1.86
C LEU A 40 4.42 -2.09 -2.65
N ALA A 41 3.32 -2.79 -2.88
CA ALA A 41 3.34 -3.92 -3.79
C ALA A 41 3.52 -3.42 -5.24
N ALA A 42 4.24 -4.19 -6.05
CA ALA A 42 4.53 -3.79 -7.43
C ALA A 42 3.26 -3.50 -8.24
N HIS A 43 2.19 -4.28 -8.04
CA HIS A 43 0.94 -4.07 -8.79
C HIS A 43 0.19 -2.79 -8.37
N THR A 44 0.52 -2.21 -7.23
CA THR A 44 0.00 -0.89 -6.82
C THR A 44 0.41 0.20 -7.81
N ILE A 45 1.60 0.10 -8.39
CA ILE A 45 2.15 1.15 -9.26
C ILE A 45 1.33 1.34 -10.54
N PRO A 46 1.11 0.32 -11.39
CA PRO A 46 0.26 0.51 -12.57
C PRO A 46 -1.18 0.87 -12.21
N ASN A 47 -1.71 0.38 -11.10
CA ASN A 47 -3.04 0.75 -10.64
C ASN A 47 -3.14 2.24 -10.31
N LEU A 48 -2.16 2.78 -9.58
CA LEU A 48 -2.08 4.22 -9.29
C LEU A 48 -1.99 5.03 -10.58
N PHE A 49 -1.12 4.63 -11.48
CA PHE A 49 -0.92 5.34 -12.73
C PHE A 49 -2.22 5.44 -13.53
N TYR A 50 -2.98 4.36 -13.59
CA TYR A 50 -4.27 4.33 -14.29
C TYR A 50 -5.33 5.20 -13.59
N ILE A 51 -5.51 5.02 -12.28
CA ILE A 51 -6.56 5.71 -11.52
C ILE A 51 -6.32 7.22 -11.51
N LEU A 52 -5.08 7.65 -11.36
CA LEU A 52 -4.72 9.07 -11.28
C LEU A 52 -4.86 9.82 -12.61
N ARG A 53 -5.16 9.14 -13.73
CA ARG A 53 -5.35 9.78 -15.04
C ARG A 53 -6.48 10.82 -15.04
N LYS A 54 -7.41 10.72 -14.09
CA LYS A 54 -8.54 11.63 -13.98
C LYS A 54 -8.12 13.01 -13.45
N ALA A 55 -7.06 13.08 -12.68
CA ALA A 55 -6.63 14.30 -12.00
C ALA A 55 -5.26 14.82 -12.43
N TYR A 56 -4.45 13.99 -13.08
CA TYR A 56 -3.06 14.30 -13.41
C TYR A 56 -2.73 13.91 -14.84
N SER A 57 -1.91 14.72 -15.50
CA SER A 57 -1.37 14.43 -16.83
C SER A 57 -0.43 13.22 -16.78
N GLN A 58 -0.10 12.66 -17.94
CA GLN A 58 0.87 11.57 -18.01
C GLN A 58 2.23 11.98 -17.44
N LYS A 59 2.67 13.18 -17.75
CA LYS A 59 3.94 13.71 -17.24
C LYS A 59 3.93 13.82 -15.71
N GLU A 60 2.86 14.38 -15.15
CA GLU A 60 2.68 14.52 -13.71
C GLU A 60 2.66 13.16 -13.03
N ARG A 61 1.93 12.19 -13.60
CA ARG A 61 1.85 10.83 -13.04
C ARG A 61 3.20 10.12 -13.02
N ARG A 62 4.01 10.31 -14.07
CA ARG A 62 5.37 9.76 -14.12
C ARG A 62 6.23 10.32 -13.00
N MET A 63 6.13 11.63 -12.74
CA MET A 63 6.84 12.27 -11.63
C MET A 63 6.38 11.74 -10.27
N LEU A 64 5.07 11.60 -10.07
CA LEU A 64 4.52 11.06 -8.83
C LEU A 64 5.04 9.65 -8.55
N ILE A 65 5.02 8.78 -9.57
CA ILE A 65 5.55 7.41 -9.42
C ILE A 65 7.05 7.43 -9.10
N ARG A 66 7.81 8.26 -9.79
CA ARG A 66 9.25 8.37 -9.53
C ARG A 66 9.52 8.80 -8.09
N ASN A 67 8.76 9.77 -7.58
CA ASN A 67 8.89 10.24 -6.20
C ASN A 67 8.47 9.16 -5.19
N LEU A 68 7.45 8.37 -5.50
CA LEU A 68 7.06 7.25 -4.64
C LEU A 68 8.20 6.23 -4.46
N CYS A 69 8.96 5.97 -5.53
CA CYS A 69 10.09 5.06 -5.47
C CYS A 69 11.25 5.58 -4.62
N ASP A 70 11.30 6.88 -4.35
CA ASP A 70 12.28 7.47 -3.43
C ASP A 70 11.84 7.32 -1.96
N VAL A 71 10.53 7.23 -1.73
CA VAL A 71 9.95 7.16 -0.37
C VAL A 71 9.70 5.72 0.06
N PHE A 72 9.14 4.92 -0.83
CA PHE A 72 8.76 3.54 -0.57
C PHE A 72 9.66 2.56 -1.32
N ARG A 73 9.88 1.43 -0.69
CA ARG A 73 10.46 0.27 -1.38
C ARG A 73 9.35 -0.46 -2.11
N ILE A 74 9.68 -1.12 -3.19
CA ILE A 74 8.70 -1.89 -3.97
C ILE A 74 8.93 -3.37 -3.73
N SER A 75 7.88 -4.06 -3.29
CA SER A 75 7.87 -5.51 -3.21
C SER A 75 7.48 -6.07 -4.57
N ASP A 76 8.36 -6.84 -5.19
CA ASP A 76 8.15 -7.35 -6.54
C ASP A 76 6.98 -8.34 -6.62
N LEU A 77 6.47 -8.54 -7.81
CA LEU A 77 5.44 -9.51 -8.11
C LEU A 77 6.05 -10.61 -8.98
N ASN A 78 5.96 -11.85 -8.53
CA ASN A 78 6.50 -13.00 -9.25
C ASN A 78 5.48 -14.14 -9.34
N ALA A 79 5.85 -15.19 -10.06
CA ALA A 79 4.96 -16.34 -10.28
C ALA A 79 4.56 -17.01 -8.97
N GLU A 80 5.48 -17.16 -8.03
CA GLU A 80 5.20 -17.82 -6.73
C GLU A 80 4.11 -17.10 -5.96
N LYS A 81 4.18 -15.76 -5.89
CA LYS A 81 3.17 -14.94 -5.21
C LYS A 81 1.82 -15.04 -5.89
N ILE A 82 1.82 -15.01 -7.23
CA ILE A 82 0.58 -15.10 -8.01
C ILE A 82 -0.09 -16.46 -7.78
N ILE A 83 0.66 -17.54 -7.88
CA ILE A 83 0.16 -18.90 -7.67
C ILE A 83 -0.38 -19.06 -6.25
N SER A 84 0.38 -18.62 -5.25
CA SER A 84 -0.06 -18.66 -3.85
C SER A 84 -1.35 -17.90 -3.64
N ALA A 85 -1.47 -16.71 -4.22
CA ALA A 85 -2.67 -15.89 -4.11
C ALA A 85 -3.89 -16.54 -4.77
N VAL A 86 -3.73 -17.09 -5.99
CA VAL A 86 -4.82 -17.75 -6.72
C VAL A 86 -5.37 -18.96 -5.95
N GLU A 87 -4.50 -19.68 -5.24
CA GLU A 87 -4.88 -20.88 -4.49
C GLU A 87 -5.59 -20.58 -3.16
N LYS A 88 -5.59 -19.32 -2.71
CA LYS A 88 -6.25 -18.93 -1.46
C LYS A 88 -7.71 -18.60 -1.69
N GLU A 89 -8.58 -19.56 -1.41
CA GLU A 89 -10.03 -19.43 -1.62
C GLU A 89 -10.73 -18.52 -0.59
N HIS A 90 -10.07 -18.23 0.54
CA HIS A 90 -10.74 -17.49 1.62
C HIS A 90 -10.61 -15.97 1.51
N PHE A 91 -9.76 -15.47 0.62
CA PHE A 91 -9.68 -14.04 0.33
C PHE A 91 -10.78 -13.67 -0.64
N ALA A 92 -11.55 -12.64 -0.30
CA ALA A 92 -12.63 -12.16 -1.15
C ALA A 92 -12.10 -11.48 -2.43
N ASP A 93 -10.91 -10.91 -2.37
CA ASP A 93 -10.30 -10.13 -3.45
C ASP A 93 -8.89 -10.63 -3.75
N PHE A 94 -8.65 -10.95 -5.02
CA PHE A 94 -7.36 -11.46 -5.48
C PHE A 94 -6.25 -10.43 -5.31
N GLU A 95 -6.54 -9.16 -5.56
CA GLU A 95 -5.56 -8.08 -5.44
C GLU A 95 -5.11 -7.91 -3.98
N ASP A 96 -6.03 -7.97 -3.03
CA ASP A 96 -5.71 -7.92 -1.61
C ASP A 96 -4.87 -9.12 -1.18
N CYS A 97 -5.13 -10.27 -1.78
CA CYS A 97 -4.35 -11.48 -1.57
C CYS A 97 -2.90 -11.29 -2.04
N LEU A 98 -2.68 -10.63 -3.18
CA LEU A 98 -1.35 -10.28 -3.66
C LEU A 98 -0.67 -9.28 -2.72
N GLN A 99 -1.40 -8.33 -2.15
CA GLN A 99 -0.88 -7.42 -1.15
C GLN A 99 -0.34 -8.20 0.06
N GLU A 100 -1.11 -9.15 0.53
CA GLU A 100 -0.69 -9.99 1.67
C GLU A 100 0.57 -10.78 1.35
N GLU A 101 0.67 -11.37 0.16
CA GLU A 101 1.87 -12.11 -0.26
C GLU A 101 3.10 -11.21 -0.24
N CYS A 102 2.96 -9.98 -0.70
CA CYS A 102 4.04 -8.98 -0.65
C CYS A 102 4.42 -8.64 0.80
N ALA A 103 3.44 -8.45 1.67
CA ALA A 103 3.67 -8.14 3.07
C ALA A 103 4.42 -9.26 3.80
N VAL A 104 4.07 -10.51 3.50
CA VAL A 104 4.73 -11.68 4.09
C VAL A 104 6.20 -11.75 3.65
N GLU A 105 6.47 -11.54 2.38
CA GLU A 105 7.84 -11.62 1.86
C GLU A 105 8.77 -10.59 2.50
N VAL A 106 8.29 -9.37 2.70
CA VAL A 106 9.11 -8.29 3.29
C VAL A 106 9.08 -8.32 4.82
N LEU A 107 8.42 -9.29 5.42
CA LEU A 107 8.26 -9.42 6.87
C LEU A 107 7.69 -8.14 7.49
N ALA A 108 6.63 -7.61 6.87
CA ALA A 108 5.97 -6.42 7.36
C ALA A 108 5.38 -6.65 8.75
N ASP A 109 5.49 -5.65 9.61
CA ASP A 109 4.82 -5.66 10.92
C ASP A 109 3.32 -5.43 10.76
N TYR A 110 2.94 -4.61 9.77
CA TYR A 110 1.54 -4.30 9.49
C TYR A 110 1.27 -4.13 8.01
N ILE A 111 0.05 -4.48 7.60
CA ILE A 111 -0.57 -3.96 6.39
C ILE A 111 -1.43 -2.78 6.82
N VAL A 112 -1.15 -1.59 6.29
CA VAL A 112 -1.92 -0.38 6.58
C VAL A 112 -2.97 -0.21 5.49
N THR A 113 -4.25 -0.30 5.86
CA THR A 113 -5.38 -0.22 4.94
C THR A 113 -6.59 0.43 5.60
N ARG A 114 -7.43 1.11 4.82
CA ARG A 114 -8.72 1.61 5.31
C ARG A 114 -9.77 0.51 5.50
N ASN A 115 -9.55 -0.66 4.90
CA ASN A 115 -10.53 -1.75 4.85
C ASN A 115 -9.96 -3.02 5.49
N PRO A 116 -9.77 -3.06 6.83
CA PRO A 116 -9.19 -4.23 7.50
C PRO A 116 -9.98 -5.52 7.26
N ASP A 117 -11.30 -5.40 7.06
CA ASP A 117 -12.17 -6.56 6.84
C ASP A 117 -11.82 -7.34 5.56
N ASP A 118 -11.23 -6.67 4.56
CA ASP A 118 -10.78 -7.33 3.33
C ASP A 118 -9.58 -8.25 3.56
N TYR A 119 -8.95 -8.14 4.74
CA TYR A 119 -7.74 -8.87 5.11
C TYR A 119 -7.95 -9.79 6.32
N ARG A 120 -9.17 -10.26 6.58
CA ARG A 120 -9.48 -11.07 7.79
C ARG A 120 -8.59 -12.29 7.96
N MET A 121 -8.19 -12.91 6.85
CA MET A 121 -7.39 -14.13 6.88
C MET A 121 -5.90 -13.85 6.69
N SER A 122 -5.48 -12.61 6.87
CA SER A 122 -4.08 -12.22 6.67
C SER A 122 -3.16 -12.85 7.72
N ARG A 123 -2.00 -13.31 7.26
CA ARG A 123 -0.90 -13.77 8.11
C ARG A 123 -0.15 -12.59 8.76
N ILE A 124 -0.34 -11.38 8.25
CA ILE A 124 0.26 -10.14 8.76
C ILE A 124 -0.82 -9.34 9.45
N LYS A 125 -0.48 -8.70 10.57
CA LYS A 125 -1.40 -7.82 11.30
C LYS A 125 -1.87 -6.69 10.39
N VAL A 126 -3.15 -6.37 10.46
CA VAL A 126 -3.79 -5.34 9.63
C VAL A 126 -4.24 -4.19 10.52
N ILE A 127 -4.01 -2.97 10.10
CA ILE A 127 -4.31 -1.79 10.90
C ILE A 127 -4.81 -0.65 10.01
N THR A 128 -5.73 0.15 10.54
CA THR A 128 -6.17 1.37 9.83
C THR A 128 -5.12 2.47 9.95
N PRO A 129 -5.10 3.45 9.00
CA PRO A 129 -4.20 4.60 9.13
C PRO A 129 -4.36 5.36 10.45
N GLY A 130 -5.61 5.56 10.88
CA GLY A 130 -5.89 6.26 12.14
C GLY A 130 -5.30 5.55 13.36
N ASP A 131 -5.51 4.26 13.45
CA ASP A 131 -4.96 3.47 14.55
C ASP A 131 -3.44 3.37 14.46
N PHE A 132 -2.90 3.27 13.25
CA PHE A 132 -1.44 3.23 13.05
C PHE A 132 -0.76 4.52 13.52
N VAL A 133 -1.32 5.67 13.19
CA VAL A 133 -0.79 6.97 13.62
C VAL A 133 -0.73 7.08 15.15
N LYS A 134 -1.67 6.46 15.85
CA LYS A 134 -1.65 6.44 17.33
C LYS A 134 -0.49 5.65 17.92
N LEU A 135 0.13 4.77 17.15
CA LEU A 135 1.31 4.01 17.59
C LEU A 135 2.60 4.80 17.43
N LEU A 136 2.57 5.90 16.73
CA LEU A 136 3.76 6.70 16.40
C LEU A 136 4.07 7.79 17.50
#